data_6c310707f78ab1228ddaa5cf98080bec
#
_entry.id   6c310707f78ab1228ddaa5cf98080bec
#
_cell.length_a   1.000
_cell.length_b   1.000
_cell.length_c   1.000
_cell.angle_alpha   90.00
_cell.angle_beta   90.00
_cell.angle_gamma   90.00
#
_symmetry.space_group_name_H-M   'P 1'
#
loop_
_entity.id
_entity.type
_entity.pdbx_description
1 polymer ?
#
loop_
_entity_poly.entity_id
_entity_poly.type
_entity_poly.pdbx_seq_one_letter_code
_entity_poly.pdbx_strand_id
1 'polypeptide(L)'
;MTQNGPSAFTRRSVLALGAAASASAMFGGPAAAQVRLRLDEGNVQPIPMALPDFLAGTPGDTEAARGMTQVVTNNLRRSGLFQPIDPAAYIEKISNFDATPRFPDWRAINAQGLVTGIVTRQGDGRLEVKFRLWDVFAGNQLAGQRFLTPPDNWRRIAHIMSDQVYERLTGEKGYFDTRVVFVDETGTKERRVKRLAIMDQDGFNVRYLTRGDDLVLTPRFSPSTQEITYMSYGQGDPRVFLLNIETGQREIVGNFPGMSFSPRFSPTGQQVIMSLQQGANSNIFLMDLRSKRTTRLTDSAAIDTAPSFSPDGADCW
;
A
#
# COMPACT_ATOMS: atom_id res chain seq x y z
N MET A 1 41.05 6.63 65.63
CA MET A 1 42.33 7.05 65.02
C MET A 1 42.77 5.94 64.10
N THR A 2 42.66 6.16 62.85
CA THR A 2 43.58 5.81 61.73
C THR A 2 42.88 6.13 60.37
N GLN A 3 43.38 7.20 59.81
CA GLN A 3 43.02 7.63 58.40
C GLN A 3 43.72 6.72 57.44
N ASN A 4 43.00 6.26 56.40
CA ASN A 4 43.61 5.73 55.20
C ASN A 4 43.36 6.73 54.07
N GLY A 5 44.44 7.33 53.55
CA GLY A 5 44.45 8.23 52.42
C GLY A 5 44.40 7.52 51.05
N PRO A 6 44.18 8.24 49.95
CA PRO A 6 43.92 7.66 48.63
C PRO A 6 45.22 7.19 47.96
N SER A 7 45.18 6.02 47.33
CA SER A 7 46.26 5.45 46.54
C SER A 7 46.45 6.21 45.23
N ALA A 8 47.63 6.75 44.99
CA ALA A 8 48.04 7.46 43.79
C ALA A 8 48.18 6.50 42.58
N PHE A 9 47.49 6.78 41.49
CA PHE A 9 47.73 6.12 40.19
C PHE A 9 49.08 6.54 39.62
N THR A 10 49.93 5.58 39.31
CA THR A 10 51.26 5.82 38.72
C THR A 10 51.17 5.98 37.22
N ARG A 11 52.06 6.82 36.65
CA ARG A 11 52.15 7.15 35.20
C ARG A 11 52.25 5.93 34.24
N ARG A 12 52.58 4.76 34.73
CA ARG A 12 52.66 3.50 33.95
C ARG A 12 51.31 2.87 33.70
N SER A 13 50.27 3.11 34.50
CA SER A 13 48.91 2.59 34.32
C SER A 13 48.14 3.34 33.24
N VAL A 14 48.48 4.59 32.95
CA VAL A 14 47.80 5.42 31.96
C VAL A 14 48.28 5.08 30.51
N LEU A 15 49.50 4.58 30.35
CA LEU A 15 50.02 4.19 29.03
C LEU A 15 49.55 2.81 28.58
N ALA A 16 49.12 1.93 29.50
CA ALA A 16 48.57 0.62 29.12
C ALA A 16 47.09 0.68 28.66
N LEU A 17 46.31 1.70 29.08
CA LEU A 17 44.92 1.92 28.60
C LEU A 17 44.86 2.63 27.26
N GLY A 18 45.89 3.38 26.86
CA GLY A 18 45.96 4.09 25.56
C GLY A 18 46.25 3.18 24.35
N ALA A 19 46.88 2.01 24.59
CA ALA A 19 47.25 1.09 23.48
C ALA A 19 46.13 0.09 23.12
N ALA A 20 45.14 -0.12 23.97
CA ALA A 20 44.02 -1.02 23.70
C ALA A 20 42.86 -0.35 22.93
N ALA A 21 42.79 0.99 22.90
CA ALA A 21 41.76 1.74 22.21
C ALA A 21 42.05 1.99 20.72
N SER A 22 43.30 1.77 20.25
CA SER A 22 43.72 2.05 18.87
C SER A 22 43.66 0.84 17.93
N ALA A 23 43.34 -0.35 18.43
CA ALA A 23 43.35 -1.57 17.58
C ALA A 23 41.93 -1.97 17.08
N SER A 24 40.86 -1.27 17.48
CA SER A 24 39.47 -1.60 17.06
C SER A 24 38.97 -0.81 15.85
N ALA A 25 39.79 0.05 15.25
CA ALA A 25 39.39 0.94 14.16
C ALA A 25 39.75 0.46 12.74
N MET A 26 40.27 -0.76 12.56
CA MET A 26 40.80 -1.22 11.25
C MET A 26 40.04 -2.41 10.62
N PHE A 27 38.86 -2.77 11.06
CA PHE A 27 37.99 -3.72 10.34
C PHE A 27 36.65 -3.11 9.96
N GLY A 28 36.65 -1.88 9.46
CA GLY A 28 35.56 -1.34 8.67
C GLY A 28 35.70 -1.88 7.24
N GLY A 29 35.16 -3.06 6.95
CA GLY A 29 34.96 -3.48 5.56
C GLY A 29 34.19 -2.38 4.82
N PRO A 30 34.35 -2.21 3.50
CA PRO A 30 33.60 -1.21 2.76
C PRO A 30 32.11 -1.46 3.01
N ALA A 31 31.43 -0.52 3.66
CA ALA A 31 29.98 -0.52 3.75
C ALA A 31 29.49 -0.46 2.29
N ALA A 32 29.04 -1.60 1.77
CA ALA A 32 28.43 -1.64 0.45
C ALA A 32 27.27 -0.65 0.49
N ALA A 33 27.38 0.40 -0.29
CA ALA A 33 26.33 1.42 -0.39
C ALA A 33 25.09 0.75 -0.93
N GLN A 34 24.16 0.41 -0.04
CA GLN A 34 22.89 -0.18 -0.40
C GLN A 34 22.01 0.92 -1.00
N VAL A 35 21.42 0.68 -2.16
CA VAL A 35 20.48 1.62 -2.78
C VAL A 35 19.31 1.82 -1.81
N ARG A 36 19.21 3.01 -1.25
CA ARG A 36 18.08 3.47 -0.40
C ARG A 36 17.72 4.89 -0.77
N LEU A 37 16.45 5.12 -0.98
CA LEU A 37 15.91 6.45 -1.14
C LEU A 37 15.73 7.08 0.25
N ARG A 38 16.27 8.30 0.46
CA ARG A 38 15.95 9.11 1.62
C ARG A 38 14.85 10.10 1.24
N LEU A 39 13.73 10.01 1.95
CA LEU A 39 12.53 10.84 1.70
C LEU A 39 12.54 12.16 2.51
N ASP A 40 13.53 12.37 3.32
CA ASP A 40 13.67 13.50 4.26
C ASP A 40 14.28 14.77 3.66
N GLU A 41 14.74 14.71 2.41
CA GLU A 41 15.25 15.89 1.68
C GLU A 41 14.23 16.31 0.61
N GLY A 42 13.79 17.58 0.64
CA GLY A 42 12.70 18.11 -0.22
C GLY A 42 12.94 18.11 -1.74
N ASN A 43 14.00 17.44 -2.23
CA ASN A 43 14.28 17.22 -3.65
C ASN A 43 14.68 15.76 -3.89
N VAL A 44 13.69 14.91 -4.06
CA VAL A 44 13.91 13.48 -4.32
C VAL A 44 14.24 13.27 -5.80
N GLN A 45 15.46 12.83 -6.10
CA GLN A 45 15.79 12.35 -7.44
C GLN A 45 15.27 10.92 -7.61
N PRO A 46 14.38 10.65 -8.59
CA PRO A 46 13.85 9.30 -8.80
C PRO A 46 14.95 8.29 -9.10
N ILE A 47 14.88 7.11 -8.50
CA ILE A 47 15.82 6.00 -8.70
C ILE A 47 15.66 5.44 -10.12
N PRO A 48 16.69 5.43 -10.98
CA PRO A 48 16.65 4.79 -12.29
C PRO A 48 16.53 3.26 -12.15
N MET A 49 15.44 2.71 -12.72
CA MET A 49 15.09 1.29 -12.62
C MET A 49 15.04 0.63 -14.00
N ALA A 50 15.69 -0.50 -14.14
CA ALA A 50 15.53 -1.37 -15.31
C ALA A 50 14.48 -2.45 -15.01
N LEU A 51 13.48 -2.55 -15.90
CA LEU A 51 12.41 -3.53 -15.82
C LEU A 51 12.24 -4.21 -17.20
N PRO A 52 13.16 -5.13 -17.56
CA PRO A 52 12.98 -5.91 -18.79
C PRO A 52 11.72 -6.77 -18.70
N ASP A 53 11.15 -7.10 -19.87
CA ASP A 53 9.99 -7.99 -19.93
C ASP A 53 10.30 -9.28 -19.16
N PHE A 54 9.35 -9.70 -18.34
CA PHE A 54 9.45 -10.96 -17.62
C PHE A 54 9.46 -12.13 -18.60
N LEU A 55 10.20 -13.15 -18.27
CA LEU A 55 10.28 -14.35 -19.07
C LEU A 55 8.97 -15.12 -19.00
N ALA A 56 8.57 -15.71 -20.10
CA ALA A 56 7.48 -16.65 -20.17
C ALA A 56 8.02 -18.09 -20.12
N GLY A 57 7.51 -18.91 -19.22
CA GLY A 57 7.88 -20.33 -19.14
C GLY A 57 7.41 -21.12 -20.36
N THR A 58 6.28 -20.71 -20.95
CA THR A 58 5.74 -21.22 -22.21
C THR A 58 5.29 -20.05 -23.09
N PRO A 59 5.15 -20.25 -24.42
CA PRO A 59 4.61 -19.20 -25.30
C PRO A 59 3.22 -18.68 -24.87
N GLY A 60 2.40 -19.52 -24.25
CA GLY A 60 1.07 -19.16 -23.73
C GLY A 60 1.09 -18.22 -22.53
N ASP A 61 2.24 -18.06 -21.88
CA ASP A 61 2.40 -17.19 -20.69
C ASP A 61 2.93 -15.79 -21.05
N THR A 62 3.25 -15.55 -22.34
CA THR A 62 3.91 -14.31 -22.81
C THR A 62 3.09 -13.06 -22.50
N GLU A 63 1.77 -13.13 -22.69
CA GLU A 63 0.87 -12.00 -22.43
C GLU A 63 0.84 -11.65 -20.94
N ALA A 64 0.71 -12.65 -20.06
CA ALA A 64 0.73 -12.45 -18.62
C ALA A 64 2.09 -11.90 -18.14
N ALA A 65 3.20 -12.43 -18.65
CA ALA A 65 4.55 -12.00 -18.29
C ALA A 65 4.78 -10.52 -18.67
N ARG A 66 4.44 -10.14 -19.91
CA ARG A 66 4.54 -8.75 -20.39
C ARG A 66 3.59 -7.82 -19.63
N GLY A 67 2.35 -8.25 -19.41
CA GLY A 67 1.36 -7.51 -18.64
C GLY A 67 1.83 -7.23 -17.22
N MET A 68 2.43 -8.21 -16.54
CA MET A 68 3.02 -8.01 -15.21
C MET A 68 4.13 -6.97 -15.21
N THR A 69 5.08 -7.06 -16.15
CA THR A 69 6.15 -6.07 -16.28
C THR A 69 5.58 -4.67 -16.46
N GLN A 70 4.57 -4.51 -17.31
CA GLN A 70 3.94 -3.23 -17.55
C GLN A 70 3.24 -2.65 -16.32
N VAL A 71 2.53 -3.49 -15.55
CA VAL A 71 1.87 -3.06 -14.29
C VAL A 71 2.91 -2.62 -13.28
N VAL A 72 3.98 -3.41 -13.05
CA VAL A 72 5.06 -3.05 -12.12
C VAL A 72 5.72 -1.74 -12.55
N THR A 73 6.06 -1.60 -13.83
CA THR A 73 6.68 -0.39 -14.38
C THR A 73 5.80 0.85 -14.17
N ASN A 74 4.50 0.74 -14.44
CA ASN A 74 3.55 1.84 -14.27
C ASN A 74 3.35 2.20 -12.79
N ASN A 75 3.28 1.22 -11.90
CA ASN A 75 3.17 1.45 -10.47
C ASN A 75 4.39 2.23 -9.95
N LEU A 76 5.59 1.74 -10.23
CA LEU A 76 6.81 2.39 -9.78
C LEU A 76 6.94 3.81 -10.34
N ARG A 77 6.64 4.01 -11.65
CA ARG A 77 6.64 5.35 -12.26
C ARG A 77 5.67 6.31 -11.58
N ARG A 78 4.43 5.87 -11.30
CA ARG A 78 3.39 6.71 -10.68
C ARG A 78 3.71 7.14 -9.27
N SER A 79 4.54 6.40 -8.55
CA SER A 79 4.98 6.81 -7.21
C SER A 79 5.82 8.10 -7.22
N GLY A 80 6.41 8.45 -8.37
CA GLY A 80 7.33 9.58 -8.48
C GLY A 80 8.73 9.32 -7.92
N LEU A 81 8.95 8.18 -7.26
CA LEU A 81 10.22 7.83 -6.60
C LEU A 81 11.13 6.99 -7.50
N PHE A 82 10.62 6.46 -8.60
CA PHE A 82 11.35 5.61 -9.53
C PHE A 82 11.20 6.11 -10.97
N GLN A 83 12.28 6.02 -11.71
CA GLN A 83 12.32 6.35 -13.13
C GLN A 83 12.65 5.10 -13.94
N PRO A 84 11.65 4.42 -14.53
CA PRO A 84 11.90 3.32 -15.44
C PRO A 84 12.71 3.78 -16.65
N ILE A 85 13.80 3.06 -16.93
CA ILE A 85 14.67 3.29 -18.08
C ILE A 85 13.99 2.73 -19.33
N ASP A 86 14.14 3.42 -20.46
CA ASP A 86 13.60 2.96 -21.74
C ASP A 86 14.17 1.58 -22.11
N PRO A 87 13.34 0.57 -22.39
CA PRO A 87 13.80 -0.75 -22.81
C PRO A 87 14.70 -0.74 -24.04
N ALA A 88 14.61 0.26 -24.90
CA ALA A 88 15.49 0.42 -26.07
C ALA A 88 16.97 0.66 -25.66
N ALA A 89 17.22 1.13 -24.45
CA ALA A 89 18.57 1.33 -23.93
C ALA A 89 19.21 0.04 -23.37
N TYR A 90 18.46 -1.04 -23.20
CA TYR A 90 18.98 -2.26 -22.57
C TYR A 90 20.01 -2.97 -23.44
N ILE A 91 21.21 -3.14 -22.87
CA ILE A 91 22.33 -3.82 -23.54
C ILE A 91 22.17 -5.34 -23.38
N GLU A 92 21.96 -5.80 -22.14
CA GLU A 92 21.68 -7.21 -21.87
C GLU A 92 20.21 -7.53 -22.12
N LYS A 93 19.96 -8.65 -22.79
CA LYS A 93 18.62 -9.28 -22.88
C LYS A 93 18.59 -10.44 -21.88
N ILE A 94 17.74 -10.31 -20.86
CA ILE A 94 17.52 -11.40 -19.89
C ILE A 94 16.85 -12.55 -20.63
N SER A 95 17.46 -13.72 -20.65
CA SER A 95 16.96 -14.95 -21.29
C SER A 95 16.88 -16.13 -20.33
N ASN A 96 17.51 -16.02 -19.16
CA ASN A 96 17.48 -17.05 -18.12
C ASN A 96 17.26 -16.37 -16.75
N PHE A 97 16.14 -16.72 -16.08
CA PHE A 97 15.80 -16.18 -14.78
C PHE A 97 16.81 -16.53 -13.69
N ASP A 98 17.41 -17.74 -13.77
CA ASP A 98 18.30 -18.24 -12.72
C ASP A 98 19.76 -17.74 -12.88
N ALA A 99 20.09 -17.19 -14.04
CA ALA A 99 21.40 -16.58 -14.27
C ALA A 99 21.52 -15.25 -13.51
N THR A 100 22.73 -14.98 -13.03
CA THR A 100 23.09 -13.65 -12.49
C THR A 100 23.16 -12.64 -13.64
N PRO A 101 22.50 -11.47 -13.54
CA PRO A 101 22.58 -10.43 -14.57
C PRO A 101 24.01 -9.91 -14.77
N ARG A 102 24.32 -9.49 -15.98
CA ARG A 102 25.59 -8.85 -16.31
C ARG A 102 25.57 -7.39 -15.82
N PHE A 103 25.83 -7.18 -14.55
CA PHE A 103 25.73 -5.85 -13.92
C PHE A 103 26.50 -4.72 -14.64
N PRO A 104 27.68 -4.94 -15.29
CA PRO A 104 28.32 -3.89 -16.06
C PRO A 104 27.44 -3.30 -17.17
N ASP A 105 26.63 -4.11 -17.87
CA ASP A 105 25.74 -3.67 -18.93
C ASP A 105 24.62 -2.76 -18.39
N TRP A 106 24.11 -3.07 -17.20
CA TRP A 106 23.07 -2.29 -16.52
C TRP A 106 23.63 -0.99 -15.88
N ARG A 107 24.89 -1.02 -15.40
CA ARG A 107 25.59 0.19 -14.94
C ARG A 107 25.84 1.16 -16.08
N ALA A 108 26.17 0.66 -17.26
CA ALA A 108 26.45 1.50 -18.44
C ALA A 108 25.24 2.37 -18.85
N ILE A 109 24.03 1.92 -18.57
CA ILE A 109 22.79 2.68 -18.79
C ILE A 109 22.29 3.40 -17.52
N ASN A 110 23.13 3.49 -16.49
CA ASN A 110 22.85 4.14 -15.21
C ASN A 110 21.66 3.53 -14.43
N ALA A 111 21.35 2.24 -14.62
CA ALA A 111 20.39 1.55 -13.78
C ALA A 111 20.94 1.37 -12.36
N GLN A 112 20.16 1.76 -11.34
CA GLN A 112 20.49 1.52 -9.94
C GLN A 112 19.79 0.24 -9.44
N GLY A 113 18.56 0.02 -9.83
CA GLY A 113 17.81 -1.21 -9.55
C GLY A 113 17.44 -1.94 -10.83
N LEU A 114 17.42 -3.27 -10.76
CA LEU A 114 16.95 -4.14 -11.85
C LEU A 114 15.93 -5.12 -11.28
N VAL A 115 14.75 -5.21 -11.93
CA VAL A 115 13.73 -6.20 -11.59
C VAL A 115 13.67 -7.23 -12.70
N THR A 116 13.94 -8.50 -12.39
CA THR A 116 13.79 -9.62 -13.32
C THR A 116 12.66 -10.54 -12.84
N GLY A 117 11.96 -11.20 -13.76
CA GLY A 117 10.87 -12.10 -13.41
C GLY A 117 10.65 -13.21 -14.43
N ILE A 118 9.91 -14.22 -14.01
CA ILE A 118 9.43 -15.30 -14.88
C ILE A 118 8.01 -15.69 -14.47
N VAL A 119 7.19 -15.95 -15.47
CA VAL A 119 5.80 -16.45 -15.33
C VAL A 119 5.72 -17.81 -15.98
N THR A 120 5.26 -18.81 -15.25
CA THR A 120 5.16 -20.20 -15.74
C THR A 120 3.82 -20.79 -15.34
N ARG A 121 3.06 -21.27 -16.31
CA ARG A 121 1.83 -22.02 -16.03
C ARG A 121 2.15 -23.41 -15.53
N GLN A 122 1.55 -23.77 -14.43
CA GLN A 122 1.69 -25.09 -13.79
C GLN A 122 0.68 -26.09 -14.39
N GLY A 123 0.92 -27.39 -14.20
CA GLY A 123 0.05 -28.44 -14.71
C GLY A 123 -1.40 -28.40 -14.18
N ASP A 124 -1.64 -27.74 -13.04
CA ASP A 124 -2.95 -27.49 -12.45
C ASP A 124 -3.63 -26.20 -12.96
N GLY A 125 -3.02 -25.52 -13.94
CA GLY A 125 -3.54 -24.30 -14.56
C GLY A 125 -3.19 -23.01 -13.84
N ARG A 126 -2.66 -23.05 -12.61
CA ARG A 126 -2.20 -21.86 -11.88
C ARG A 126 -0.94 -21.26 -12.51
N LEU A 127 -0.71 -19.98 -12.27
CA LEU A 127 0.53 -19.30 -12.63
C LEU A 127 1.50 -19.32 -11.44
N GLU A 128 2.70 -19.79 -11.69
CA GLU A 128 3.85 -19.54 -10.84
C GLU A 128 4.56 -18.28 -11.33
N VAL A 129 4.72 -17.31 -10.45
CA VAL A 129 5.43 -16.06 -10.72
C VAL A 129 6.60 -15.95 -9.79
N LYS A 130 7.79 -15.77 -10.32
CA LYS A 130 9.00 -15.47 -9.54
C LYS A 130 9.55 -14.14 -9.97
N PHE A 131 10.06 -13.35 -9.03
CA PHE A 131 10.80 -12.14 -9.34
C PHE A 131 12.03 -12.01 -8.46
N ARG A 132 12.98 -11.20 -8.91
CA ARG A 132 14.17 -10.77 -8.17
C ARG A 132 14.38 -9.28 -8.38
N LEU A 133 14.69 -8.60 -7.29
CA LEU A 133 15.18 -7.22 -7.29
C LEU A 133 16.69 -7.24 -7.03
N TRP A 134 17.43 -6.56 -7.86
CA TRP A 134 18.89 -6.49 -7.81
C TRP A 134 19.35 -5.07 -7.54
N ASP A 135 20.37 -4.91 -6.69
CA ASP A 135 21.20 -3.71 -6.64
C ASP A 135 22.28 -3.85 -7.73
N VAL A 136 22.19 -2.99 -8.73
CA VAL A 136 23.08 -3.05 -9.89
C VAL A 136 24.51 -2.63 -9.53
N PHE A 137 24.68 -1.67 -8.62
CA PHE A 137 26.00 -1.20 -8.22
C PHE A 137 26.68 -2.15 -7.25
N ALA A 138 25.97 -2.66 -6.26
CA ALA A 138 26.49 -3.65 -5.32
C ALA A 138 26.60 -5.05 -5.94
N GLY A 139 25.85 -5.34 -7.02
CA GLY A 139 25.88 -6.61 -7.72
C GLY A 139 25.27 -7.77 -6.92
N ASN A 140 24.29 -7.49 -6.06
CA ASN A 140 23.63 -8.48 -5.22
C ASN A 140 22.11 -8.41 -5.30
N GLN A 141 21.45 -9.49 -4.94
CA GLN A 141 20.00 -9.56 -4.85
C GLN A 141 19.51 -8.89 -3.55
N LEU A 142 18.57 -7.94 -3.69
CA LEU A 142 17.96 -7.23 -2.56
C LEU A 142 16.69 -7.93 -2.05
N ALA A 143 15.88 -8.46 -2.97
CA ALA A 143 14.65 -9.17 -2.67
C ALA A 143 14.34 -10.19 -3.76
N GLY A 144 13.47 -11.14 -3.45
CA GLY A 144 12.94 -12.10 -4.39
C GLY A 144 11.86 -12.92 -3.73
N GLN A 145 10.82 -13.25 -4.51
CA GLN A 145 9.70 -14.05 -4.03
C GLN A 145 9.11 -14.90 -5.15
N ARG A 146 8.44 -15.97 -4.73
CA ARG A 146 7.65 -16.87 -5.55
C ARG A 146 6.20 -16.79 -5.14
N PHE A 147 5.31 -16.66 -6.11
CA PHE A 147 3.86 -16.68 -5.94
C PHE A 147 3.27 -17.83 -6.72
N LEU A 148 2.18 -18.37 -6.22
CA LEU A 148 1.32 -19.32 -6.94
C LEU A 148 -0.10 -18.79 -6.89
N THR A 149 -0.70 -18.52 -8.06
CA THR A 149 -1.97 -17.80 -8.14
C THR A 149 -2.86 -18.33 -9.26
N PRO A 150 -4.21 -18.21 -9.16
CA PRO A 150 -5.09 -18.40 -10.30
C PRO A 150 -4.72 -17.43 -11.44
N PRO A 151 -4.91 -17.83 -12.72
CA PRO A 151 -4.55 -17.00 -13.87
C PRO A 151 -5.16 -15.60 -13.83
N ASP A 152 -6.40 -15.45 -13.40
CA ASP A 152 -7.10 -14.16 -13.39
C ASP A 152 -6.57 -13.18 -12.35
N ASN A 153 -5.75 -13.64 -11.40
CA ASN A 153 -5.24 -12.83 -10.29
C ASN A 153 -3.83 -12.26 -10.55
N TRP A 154 -3.30 -12.39 -11.76
CA TRP A 154 -1.94 -11.99 -12.09
C TRP A 154 -1.66 -10.50 -11.85
N ARG A 155 -2.65 -9.61 -12.09
CA ARG A 155 -2.49 -8.17 -11.86
C ARG A 155 -2.23 -7.86 -10.38
N ARG A 156 -2.97 -8.51 -9.47
CA ARG A 156 -2.76 -8.36 -8.05
C ARG A 156 -1.36 -8.79 -7.63
N ILE A 157 -0.83 -9.88 -8.21
CA ILE A 157 0.55 -10.29 -7.95
C ILE A 157 1.54 -9.21 -8.39
N ALA A 158 1.30 -8.56 -9.55
CA ALA A 158 2.13 -7.45 -10.01
C ALA A 158 2.08 -6.24 -9.05
N HIS A 159 0.93 -5.94 -8.46
CA HIS A 159 0.81 -4.90 -7.43
C HIS A 159 1.58 -5.27 -6.16
N ILE A 160 1.44 -6.50 -5.66
CA ILE A 160 2.20 -7.01 -4.49
C ILE A 160 3.70 -6.95 -4.75
N MET A 161 4.16 -7.32 -5.95
CA MET A 161 5.58 -7.19 -6.33
C MET A 161 6.03 -5.73 -6.30
N SER A 162 5.19 -4.81 -6.79
CA SER A 162 5.49 -3.37 -6.74
C SER A 162 5.62 -2.88 -5.30
N ASP A 163 4.75 -3.35 -4.40
CA ASP A 163 4.82 -3.03 -2.96
C ASP A 163 6.14 -3.51 -2.35
N GLN A 164 6.58 -4.72 -2.68
CA GLN A 164 7.84 -5.26 -2.16
C GLN A 164 9.07 -4.51 -2.69
N VAL A 165 9.07 -4.14 -3.98
CA VAL A 165 10.14 -3.33 -4.56
C VAL A 165 10.17 -1.96 -3.91
N TYR A 166 9.00 -1.34 -3.75
CA TYR A 166 8.86 -0.04 -3.10
C TYR A 166 9.39 -0.06 -1.66
N GLU A 167 8.87 -0.98 -0.85
CA GLU A 167 9.25 -1.11 0.57
C GLU A 167 10.75 -1.42 0.72
N ARG A 168 11.30 -2.28 -0.14
CA ARG A 168 12.71 -2.64 -0.07
C ARG A 168 13.64 -1.46 -0.34
N LEU A 169 13.26 -0.55 -1.24
CA LEU A 169 14.09 0.57 -1.66
C LEU A 169 13.83 1.87 -0.86
N THR A 170 12.61 2.05 -0.34
CA THR A 170 12.25 3.27 0.41
C THR A 170 12.25 3.05 1.93
N GLY A 171 12.03 1.82 2.39
CA GLY A 171 11.80 1.49 3.80
C GLY A 171 10.37 1.73 4.27
N GLU A 172 9.49 2.23 3.39
CA GLU A 172 8.08 2.47 3.70
C GLU A 172 7.18 1.42 3.06
N LYS A 173 6.06 1.10 3.70
CA LYS A 173 5.11 0.12 3.18
C LYS A 173 4.55 0.57 1.84
N GLY A 174 4.51 -0.35 0.88
CA GLY A 174 3.88 -0.13 -0.42
C GLY A 174 2.34 0.01 -0.32
N TYR A 175 1.74 0.57 -1.36
CA TYR A 175 0.30 0.88 -1.43
C TYR A 175 -0.34 0.46 -2.76
N PHE A 176 0.37 -0.28 -3.61
CA PHE A 176 -0.12 -0.64 -4.94
C PHE A 176 -1.15 -1.77 -4.91
N ASP A 177 -1.08 -2.72 -3.96
CA ASP A 177 -2.14 -3.74 -3.75
C ASP A 177 -3.28 -3.14 -2.92
N THR A 178 -3.83 -2.03 -3.40
CA THR A 178 -4.99 -1.37 -2.80
C THR A 178 -6.11 -1.19 -3.82
N ARG A 179 -7.33 -0.97 -3.32
CA ARG A 179 -8.52 -0.77 -4.14
C ARG A 179 -9.18 0.56 -3.82
N VAL A 180 -9.85 1.12 -4.80
CA VAL A 180 -10.62 2.36 -4.69
C VAL A 180 -12.10 2.03 -4.79
N VAL A 181 -12.89 2.44 -3.81
CA VAL A 181 -14.34 2.45 -3.90
C VAL A 181 -14.80 3.84 -4.33
N PHE A 182 -15.70 3.92 -5.28
CA PHE A 182 -16.20 5.18 -5.82
C PHE A 182 -17.67 5.08 -6.23
N VAL A 183 -18.28 6.23 -6.49
CA VAL A 183 -19.60 6.32 -7.09
C VAL A 183 -19.42 6.57 -8.58
N ASP A 184 -19.84 5.61 -9.38
CA ASP A 184 -19.97 5.76 -10.83
C ASP A 184 -21.30 6.42 -11.14
N GLU A 185 -21.25 7.51 -11.91
CA GLU A 185 -22.43 8.26 -12.32
C GLU A 185 -22.60 8.23 -13.83
N THR A 186 -23.74 7.70 -14.29
CA THR A 186 -24.07 7.56 -15.69
C THR A 186 -25.46 8.13 -16.00
N GLY A 187 -25.81 8.25 -17.28
CA GLY A 187 -27.10 8.75 -17.72
C GLY A 187 -27.11 10.25 -18.02
N THR A 188 -28.29 10.78 -18.39
CA THR A 188 -28.48 12.19 -18.71
C THR A 188 -28.63 13.00 -17.42
N LYS A 189 -28.58 14.34 -17.52
CA LYS A 189 -28.75 15.24 -16.37
C LYS A 189 -30.06 15.01 -15.63
N GLU A 190 -31.11 14.61 -16.35
CA GLU A 190 -32.47 14.39 -15.85
C GLU A 190 -32.68 12.96 -15.30
N ARG A 191 -31.81 12.01 -15.71
CA ARG A 191 -31.92 10.58 -15.31
C ARG A 191 -30.54 10.03 -14.99
N ARG A 192 -29.94 10.53 -13.94
CA ARG A 192 -28.65 10.06 -13.44
C ARG A 192 -28.81 8.80 -12.63
N VAL A 193 -28.01 7.80 -12.97
CA VAL A 193 -27.91 6.55 -12.22
C VAL A 193 -26.57 6.55 -11.50
N LYS A 194 -26.58 6.37 -10.17
CA LYS A 194 -25.39 6.28 -9.34
C LYS A 194 -25.23 4.88 -8.80
N ARG A 195 -24.05 4.31 -9.02
CA ARG A 195 -23.71 2.97 -8.58
C ARG A 195 -22.43 2.98 -7.76
N LEU A 196 -22.38 2.20 -6.71
CA LEU A 196 -21.09 1.90 -6.07
C LEU A 196 -20.30 0.98 -6.97
N ALA A 197 -19.05 1.32 -7.17
CA ALA A 197 -18.08 0.52 -7.89
C ALA A 197 -16.77 0.44 -7.12
N ILE A 198 -16.00 -0.61 -7.39
CA ILE A 198 -14.68 -0.84 -6.85
C ILE A 198 -13.74 -1.14 -8.01
N MET A 199 -12.49 -0.69 -7.92
CA MET A 199 -11.44 -0.94 -8.90
C MET A 199 -10.09 -1.07 -8.20
N ASP A 200 -9.09 -1.61 -8.89
CA ASP A 200 -7.71 -1.52 -8.47
C ASP A 200 -7.26 -0.04 -8.50
N GLN A 201 -6.27 0.30 -7.71
CA GLN A 201 -5.81 1.69 -7.56
C GLN A 201 -5.29 2.30 -8.89
N ASP A 202 -5.05 1.49 -9.91
CA ASP A 202 -4.62 1.90 -11.26
C ASP A 202 -5.77 2.03 -12.28
N GLY A 203 -7.02 1.89 -11.82
CA GLY A 203 -8.23 2.05 -12.63
C GLY A 203 -8.71 0.79 -13.35
N PHE A 204 -8.05 -0.35 -13.15
CA PHE A 204 -8.45 -1.63 -13.74
C PHE A 204 -9.39 -2.42 -12.83
N ASN A 205 -9.95 -3.51 -13.36
CA ASN A 205 -10.83 -4.46 -12.64
C ASN A 205 -12.05 -3.77 -12.01
N VAL A 206 -12.65 -2.82 -12.72
CA VAL A 206 -13.88 -2.16 -12.27
C VAL A 206 -14.99 -3.18 -12.11
N ARG A 207 -15.58 -3.23 -10.90
CA ARG A 207 -16.70 -4.08 -10.57
C ARG A 207 -17.78 -3.26 -9.85
N TYR A 208 -19.03 -3.38 -10.29
CA TYR A 208 -20.15 -2.73 -9.64
C TYR A 208 -20.61 -3.50 -8.41
N LEU A 209 -20.84 -2.80 -7.32
CA LEU A 209 -21.30 -3.33 -6.03
C LEU A 209 -22.79 -3.13 -5.83
N THR A 210 -23.42 -2.16 -6.55
CA THR A 210 -24.86 -1.90 -6.55
C THR A 210 -25.40 -1.80 -7.97
N ARG A 211 -26.69 -2.00 -8.14
CA ARG A 211 -27.36 -2.00 -9.46
C ARG A 211 -27.71 -0.60 -9.97
N GLY A 212 -27.82 0.40 -9.07
CA GLY A 212 -28.23 1.76 -9.41
C GLY A 212 -29.72 2.04 -9.20
N ASP A 213 -30.40 1.16 -8.47
CA ASP A 213 -31.81 1.33 -8.11
C ASP A 213 -32.00 2.45 -7.08
N ASP A 214 -30.95 2.69 -6.28
CA ASP A 214 -30.92 3.67 -5.20
C ASP A 214 -29.87 4.75 -5.47
N LEU A 215 -30.13 5.97 -5.02
CA LEU A 215 -29.11 7.01 -4.94
C LEU A 215 -28.11 6.65 -3.84
N VAL A 216 -26.86 6.42 -4.22
CA VAL A 216 -25.76 6.06 -3.31
C VAL A 216 -24.68 7.14 -3.29
N LEU A 217 -24.12 7.42 -2.10
CA LEU A 217 -23.14 8.50 -1.89
C LEU A 217 -22.10 8.11 -0.83
N THR A 218 -21.00 8.83 -0.84
CA THR A 218 -19.96 8.85 0.20
C THR A 218 -19.45 7.48 0.67
N PRO A 219 -19.00 6.59 -0.23
CA PRO A 219 -18.44 5.32 0.19
C PRO A 219 -17.12 5.51 0.94
N ARG A 220 -16.87 4.63 1.94
CA ARG A 220 -15.62 4.58 2.71
C ARG A 220 -15.22 3.14 2.96
N PHE A 221 -13.96 2.80 2.71
CA PHE A 221 -13.39 1.53 3.08
C PHE A 221 -13.15 1.41 4.59
N SER A 222 -13.39 0.22 5.12
CA SER A 222 -12.84 -0.20 6.40
C SER A 222 -11.32 -0.34 6.28
N PRO A 223 -10.55 0.14 7.26
CA PRO A 223 -9.10 -0.03 7.26
C PRO A 223 -8.65 -1.47 7.59
N SER A 224 -9.54 -2.31 8.12
CA SER A 224 -9.19 -3.64 8.65
C SER A 224 -9.97 -4.80 8.04
N THR A 225 -11.12 -4.54 7.40
CA THR A 225 -12.00 -5.59 6.84
C THR A 225 -12.33 -5.31 5.38
N GLN A 226 -12.90 -6.31 4.70
CA GLN A 226 -13.40 -6.19 3.33
C GLN A 226 -14.81 -5.57 3.31
N GLU A 227 -14.98 -4.47 4.02
CA GLU A 227 -16.26 -3.79 4.19
C GLU A 227 -16.15 -2.32 3.78
N ILE A 228 -17.26 -1.79 3.32
CA ILE A 228 -17.43 -0.36 3.04
C ILE A 228 -18.68 0.16 3.75
N THR A 229 -18.61 1.39 4.25
CA THR A 229 -19.81 2.15 4.57
C THR A 229 -20.18 3.06 3.42
N TYR A 230 -21.46 3.30 3.22
CA TYR A 230 -21.97 4.26 2.25
C TYR A 230 -23.36 4.75 2.66
N MET A 231 -23.79 5.85 2.10
CA MET A 231 -25.13 6.37 2.26
C MET A 231 -26.03 5.94 1.09
N SER A 232 -27.26 5.53 1.36
CA SER A 232 -28.28 5.21 0.35
C SER A 232 -29.62 5.80 0.70
N TYR A 233 -30.38 6.20 -0.34
CA TYR A 233 -31.73 6.76 -0.26
C TYR A 233 -32.84 5.77 -0.63
N GLY A 234 -32.52 4.49 -0.79
CA GLY A 234 -33.43 3.49 -1.40
C GLY A 234 -34.73 3.19 -0.67
N GLN A 235 -34.90 3.66 0.58
CA GLN A 235 -36.11 3.39 1.38
C GLN A 235 -36.66 4.66 2.08
N GLY A 236 -36.58 5.80 1.44
CA GLY A 236 -37.03 7.07 1.98
C GLY A 236 -35.87 7.92 2.52
N ASP A 237 -35.80 8.12 3.85
CA ASP A 237 -34.73 8.89 4.45
C ASP A 237 -33.36 8.24 4.20
N PRO A 238 -32.29 9.03 3.93
CA PRO A 238 -30.96 8.51 3.74
C PRO A 238 -30.46 7.77 4.97
N ARG A 239 -29.89 6.58 4.73
CA ARG A 239 -29.33 5.71 5.75
C ARG A 239 -27.87 5.37 5.42
N VAL A 240 -27.10 5.16 6.47
CA VAL A 240 -25.77 4.57 6.35
C VAL A 240 -25.89 3.05 6.31
N PHE A 241 -25.27 2.46 5.31
CA PHE A 241 -25.16 1.00 5.14
C PHE A 241 -23.73 0.54 5.33
N LEU A 242 -23.57 -0.67 5.82
CA LEU A 242 -22.35 -1.46 5.79
C LEU A 242 -22.53 -2.55 4.73
N LEU A 243 -21.58 -2.67 3.81
CA LEU A 243 -21.56 -3.67 2.75
C LEU A 243 -20.27 -4.46 2.81
N ASN A 244 -20.36 -5.78 2.94
CA ASN A 244 -19.24 -6.66 2.74
C ASN A 244 -19.03 -6.88 1.23
N ILE A 245 -17.86 -6.52 0.71
CA ILE A 245 -17.58 -6.53 -0.73
C ILE A 245 -17.31 -7.92 -1.31
N GLU A 246 -17.06 -8.93 -0.47
CA GLU A 246 -16.84 -10.31 -0.88
C GLU A 246 -18.14 -11.09 -0.94
N THR A 247 -18.96 -10.98 0.10
CA THR A 247 -20.23 -11.70 0.20
C THR A 247 -21.41 -10.97 -0.42
N GLY A 248 -21.31 -9.64 -0.60
CA GLY A 248 -22.41 -8.78 -1.03
C GLY A 248 -23.47 -8.54 0.07
N GLN A 249 -23.26 -9.03 1.28
CA GLN A 249 -24.17 -8.80 2.40
C GLN A 249 -24.18 -7.32 2.77
N ARG A 250 -25.39 -6.80 2.97
CA ARG A 250 -25.67 -5.40 3.27
C ARG A 250 -26.51 -5.28 4.52
N GLU A 251 -26.11 -4.42 5.45
CA GLU A 251 -26.90 -4.10 6.65
C GLU A 251 -26.93 -2.59 6.89
N ILE A 252 -27.97 -2.10 7.57
CA ILE A 252 -28.06 -0.70 8.00
C ILE A 252 -27.20 -0.53 9.25
N VAL A 253 -26.36 0.53 9.25
CA VAL A 253 -25.57 0.91 10.42
C VAL A 253 -26.45 1.63 11.43
N GLY A 254 -27.09 0.86 12.30
CA GLY A 254 -28.04 1.33 13.29
C GLY A 254 -29.43 1.63 12.73
N ASN A 255 -30.44 1.44 13.57
CA ASN A 255 -31.81 1.76 13.23
C ASN A 255 -32.24 3.03 13.98
N PHE A 256 -31.86 4.17 13.42
CA PHE A 256 -32.13 5.48 14.01
C PHE A 256 -33.36 6.12 13.35
N PRO A 257 -34.21 6.84 14.11
CA PRO A 257 -35.21 7.71 13.50
C PRO A 257 -34.52 8.89 12.80
N GLY A 258 -34.99 9.25 11.60
CA GLY A 258 -34.41 10.32 10.78
C GLY A 258 -33.20 9.86 9.91
N MET A 259 -32.44 10.82 9.39
CA MET A 259 -31.34 10.57 8.48
C MET A 259 -30.04 10.20 9.21
N SER A 260 -29.31 9.23 8.67
CA SER A 260 -27.91 9.01 9.02
C SER A 260 -27.00 9.26 7.80
N PHE A 261 -25.87 9.97 7.98
CA PHE A 261 -25.01 10.37 6.88
C PHE A 261 -23.56 10.60 7.31
N SER A 262 -22.67 10.82 6.34
CA SER A 262 -21.23 11.12 6.52
C SER A 262 -20.47 10.10 7.37
N PRO A 263 -20.57 8.78 7.10
CA PRO A 263 -19.91 7.78 7.92
C PRO A 263 -18.38 7.82 7.75
N ARG A 264 -17.66 7.53 8.85
CA ARG A 264 -16.20 7.28 8.85
C ARG A 264 -15.89 6.11 9.77
N PHE A 265 -15.03 5.22 9.32
CA PHE A 265 -14.48 4.20 10.20
C PHE A 265 -13.42 4.79 11.14
N SER A 266 -13.33 4.23 12.34
CA SER A 266 -12.16 4.42 13.18
C SER A 266 -10.91 3.80 12.52
N PRO A 267 -9.68 4.21 12.91
CA PRO A 267 -8.46 3.60 12.40
C PRO A 267 -8.35 2.09 12.62
N THR A 268 -9.03 1.57 13.64
CA THR A 268 -9.10 0.11 13.91
C THR A 268 -10.14 -0.61 13.05
N GLY A 269 -11.08 0.12 12.43
CA GLY A 269 -12.20 -0.44 11.68
C GLY A 269 -13.33 -1.03 12.54
N GLN A 270 -13.23 -0.93 13.88
CA GLN A 270 -14.23 -1.52 14.79
C GLN A 270 -15.41 -0.60 15.07
N GLN A 271 -15.28 0.67 14.79
CA GLN A 271 -16.27 1.70 15.07
C GLN A 271 -16.54 2.54 13.83
N VAL A 272 -17.74 3.12 13.78
CA VAL A 272 -18.15 4.11 12.78
C VAL A 272 -18.66 5.35 13.51
N ILE A 273 -18.11 6.50 13.13
CA ILE A 273 -18.64 7.81 13.51
C ILE A 273 -19.50 8.34 12.37
N MET A 274 -20.64 8.94 12.69
CA MET A 274 -21.59 9.45 11.69
C MET A 274 -22.43 10.58 12.26
N SER A 275 -23.04 11.35 11.36
CA SER A 275 -24.04 12.35 11.71
C SER A 275 -25.44 11.73 11.71
N LEU A 276 -26.23 12.02 12.74
CA LEU A 276 -27.65 11.65 12.81
C LEU A 276 -28.51 12.90 12.92
N GLN A 277 -29.47 13.04 12.01
CA GLN A 277 -30.45 14.13 12.05
C GLN A 277 -31.63 13.72 12.90
N GLN A 278 -31.98 14.54 13.87
CA GLN A 278 -33.16 14.40 14.74
C GLN A 278 -33.94 15.73 14.74
N GLY A 279 -35.02 15.80 13.99
CA GLY A 279 -35.73 17.05 13.77
C GLY A 279 -34.94 18.05 12.93
N ALA A 280 -34.77 19.27 13.43
CA ALA A 280 -34.03 20.34 12.75
C ALA A 280 -32.52 20.29 12.95
N ASN A 281 -32.01 19.49 13.93
CA ASN A 281 -30.61 19.45 14.33
C ASN A 281 -29.98 18.15 13.88
N SER A 282 -28.65 18.16 13.71
CA SER A 282 -27.86 16.94 13.58
C SER A 282 -26.72 16.92 14.57
N ASN A 283 -26.42 15.76 15.09
CA ASN A 283 -25.35 15.54 16.06
C ASN A 283 -24.48 14.37 15.64
N ILE A 284 -23.30 14.32 16.20
CA ILE A 284 -22.31 13.27 15.93
C ILE A 284 -22.51 12.11 16.88
N PHE A 285 -22.52 10.91 16.31
CA PHE A 285 -22.66 9.66 17.05
C PHE A 285 -21.54 8.69 16.68
N LEU A 286 -21.08 7.97 17.67
CA LEU A 286 -20.15 6.86 17.55
C LEU A 286 -20.89 5.55 17.72
N MET A 287 -20.70 4.60 16.81
CA MET A 287 -21.26 3.26 16.90
C MET A 287 -20.17 2.20 16.89
N ASP A 288 -20.19 1.32 17.87
CA ASP A 288 -19.38 0.09 17.86
C ASP A 288 -20.07 -0.95 16.97
N LEU A 289 -19.36 -1.42 15.95
CA LEU A 289 -19.94 -2.30 14.92
C LEU A 289 -20.24 -3.71 15.42
N ARG A 290 -19.54 -4.18 16.45
CA ARG A 290 -19.74 -5.50 17.02
C ARG A 290 -20.92 -5.53 17.98
N SER A 291 -20.94 -4.62 18.95
CA SER A 291 -21.98 -4.57 19.99
C SER A 291 -23.24 -3.81 19.55
N LYS A 292 -23.15 -3.06 18.42
CA LYS A 292 -24.17 -2.13 17.93
C LYS A 292 -24.52 -1.01 18.93
N ARG A 293 -23.68 -0.83 19.96
CA ARG A 293 -23.86 0.24 20.94
C ARG A 293 -23.52 1.58 20.31
N THR A 294 -24.40 2.55 20.52
CA THR A 294 -24.26 3.92 20.01
C THR A 294 -24.06 4.90 21.17
N THR A 295 -23.12 5.83 21.00
CA THR A 295 -22.84 6.90 21.95
C THR A 295 -22.95 8.23 21.22
N ARG A 296 -23.70 9.17 21.76
CA ARG A 296 -23.76 10.55 21.27
C ARG A 296 -22.51 11.30 21.72
N LEU A 297 -21.85 11.96 20.80
CA LEU A 297 -20.59 12.69 21.06
C LEU A 297 -20.82 14.21 21.15
N THR A 298 -21.79 14.75 20.38
CA THR A 298 -22.13 16.17 20.45
C THR A 298 -23.58 16.34 20.85
N ASP A 299 -23.87 17.42 21.60
CA ASP A 299 -25.20 17.81 22.07
C ASP A 299 -25.39 19.30 21.83
N SER A 300 -25.50 19.70 20.56
CA SER A 300 -25.68 21.08 20.16
C SER A 300 -27.02 21.29 19.48
N ALA A 301 -27.54 22.53 19.52
CA ALA A 301 -28.68 22.93 18.74
C ALA A 301 -28.32 23.23 17.26
N ALA A 302 -27.06 23.08 16.89
CA ALA A 302 -26.55 23.30 15.55
C ALA A 302 -26.65 22.06 14.66
N ILE A 303 -26.17 22.16 13.43
CA ILE A 303 -26.01 21.07 12.49
C ILE A 303 -24.56 20.62 12.54
N ASP A 304 -24.26 19.60 13.35
CA ASP A 304 -22.96 18.96 13.41
C ASP A 304 -22.86 17.88 12.34
N THR A 305 -21.87 17.96 11.47
CA THR A 305 -21.78 17.08 10.30
C THR A 305 -20.33 16.78 9.91
N ALA A 306 -20.17 15.73 9.08
CA ALA A 306 -18.92 15.34 8.47
C ALA A 306 -17.77 15.05 9.47
N PRO A 307 -18.00 14.20 10.48
CA PRO A 307 -17.01 13.89 11.49
C PRO A 307 -15.80 13.16 10.90
N SER A 308 -14.64 13.24 11.55
CA SER A 308 -13.44 12.49 11.23
C SER A 308 -12.73 12.04 12.50
N PHE A 309 -12.00 10.93 12.43
CA PHE A 309 -11.08 10.51 13.48
C PHE A 309 -9.69 11.12 13.26
N SER A 310 -8.95 11.33 14.35
CA SER A 310 -7.50 11.49 14.31
C SER A 310 -6.83 10.19 13.81
N PRO A 311 -5.61 10.25 13.25
CA PRO A 311 -4.91 9.07 12.75
C PRO A 311 -4.68 7.97 13.80
N ASP A 312 -4.52 8.34 15.07
CA ASP A 312 -4.38 7.43 16.20
C ASP A 312 -5.73 6.96 16.78
N GLY A 313 -6.84 7.56 16.34
CA GLY A 313 -8.19 7.24 16.81
C GLY A 313 -8.53 7.76 18.20
N ALA A 314 -7.67 8.57 18.81
CA ALA A 314 -7.87 9.10 20.16
C ALA A 314 -8.92 10.23 20.17
N ASP A 315 -8.95 11.03 19.11
CA ASP A 315 -9.84 12.17 18.97
C ASP A 315 -10.76 12.05 17.75
N CYS A 316 -11.86 12.81 17.79
CA CYS A 316 -12.73 13.01 16.63
C CYS A 316 -13.21 14.48 16.58
N TRP A 317 -13.32 15.00 15.38
CA TRP A 317 -13.79 16.36 15.05
C TRP A 317 -14.80 16.38 13.93
#